data_b377b7dd83d95569d2f17ef3b87ab43f
#
_entry.id   b377b7dd83d95569d2f17ef3b87ab43f
#
_cell.length_a   1.000
_cell.length_b   1.000
_cell.length_c   1.000
_cell.angle_alpha   90.00
_cell.angle_beta   90.00
_cell.angle_gamma   90.00
#
_symmetry.space_group_name_H-M   'P 1'
#
loop_
_entity.id
_entity.type
_entity.pdbx_description
1 polymer ?
#
loop_
_entity_poly.entity_id
_entity_poly.type
_entity_poly.pdbx_seq_one_letter_code
_entity_poly.pdbx_strand_id
1 'polypeptide(L)'
;MLRRLFSASLLCCALLPDPALARTFILTPANGDLVGELRYITARHEDTLVDLARVLDLGYNEIRGANPGVDAWLPGAGTKVTIPAIYILPRAPREGIVVNLAEMRLYYYPKPGLGVPPSVVTHPVGIGRDDWPSPTGPSRIIQKIAQPAWYPPESIRREHAAKGDPLPRVVPPGPDNPLGEYALRLDFGDYLLHGTNKAYGVGMQVSHGCIRLYPAAIESLFSQVPNGTRVELINQPYKAGVRNGRLYIEVHPPLGESDTKSGDFIALLDVVQDVLAAEGHLLTEQPDLQLLPKIFAAASGVPTPLSPGSQLASN
;
A
#
# COMPACT_ATOMS: atom_id res chain seq x y z
N MET A 1 -1.15 66.58 -14.75
CA MET A 1 -1.93 65.33 -14.89
C MET A 1 -0.97 64.15 -14.78
N LEU A 2 -0.89 63.54 -13.59
CA LEU A 2 0.02 62.41 -13.31
C LEU A 2 -0.82 61.12 -13.35
N ARG A 3 -0.61 60.25 -14.35
CA ARG A 3 -1.20 58.93 -14.43
C ARG A 3 -0.40 57.98 -13.53
N ARG A 4 -1.00 57.52 -12.44
CA ARG A 4 -0.47 56.41 -11.60
C ARG A 4 -0.79 55.08 -12.28
N LEU A 5 0.24 54.34 -12.70
CA LEU A 5 0.16 52.96 -13.12
C LEU A 5 0.10 52.07 -11.86
N PHE A 6 -1.02 51.39 -11.67
CA PHE A 6 -1.14 50.30 -10.66
C PHE A 6 -0.60 49.01 -11.30
N SER A 7 0.55 48.57 -10.84
CA SER A 7 1.02 47.21 -11.13
C SER A 7 0.28 46.22 -10.19
N ALA A 8 -0.56 45.39 -10.79
CA ALA A 8 -1.14 44.25 -10.09
C ALA A 8 -0.14 43.09 -10.07
N SER A 9 0.48 42.88 -8.91
CA SER A 9 1.27 41.68 -8.68
C SER A 9 0.34 40.48 -8.53
N LEU A 10 0.36 39.59 -9.52
CA LEU A 10 -0.29 38.30 -9.45
C LEU A 10 0.51 37.42 -8.46
N LEU A 11 -0.02 37.25 -7.26
CA LEU A 11 0.52 36.33 -6.27
C LEU A 11 0.17 34.90 -6.69
N CYS A 12 1.10 34.23 -7.37
CA CYS A 12 1.00 32.83 -7.71
C CYS A 12 1.12 32.02 -6.40
N CYS A 13 -0.02 31.69 -5.78
CA CYS A 13 -0.06 30.72 -4.69
C CYS A 13 0.35 29.35 -5.25
N ALA A 14 1.63 29.01 -5.09
CA ALA A 14 2.07 27.64 -5.22
C ALA A 14 1.32 26.81 -4.15
N LEU A 15 0.39 25.98 -4.58
CA LEU A 15 -0.23 24.95 -3.77
C LEU A 15 0.89 24.00 -3.36
N LEU A 16 1.45 24.20 -2.17
CA LEU A 16 2.28 23.20 -1.53
C LEU A 16 1.39 21.94 -1.37
N PRO A 17 1.87 20.75 -1.77
CA PRO A 17 1.12 19.54 -1.48
C PRO A 17 0.98 19.43 0.04
N ASP A 18 -0.26 19.26 0.50
CA ASP A 18 -0.56 18.96 1.90
C ASP A 18 0.33 17.77 2.34
N PRO A 19 0.97 17.86 3.53
CA PRO A 19 1.76 16.75 4.05
C PRO A 19 0.86 15.52 4.10
N ALA A 20 1.39 14.37 3.70
CA ALA A 20 0.74 13.08 3.51
C ALA A 20 -0.26 12.74 4.63
N LEU A 21 -1.46 13.29 4.54
CA LEU A 21 -2.60 12.83 5.33
C LEU A 21 -3.01 11.46 4.79
N ALA A 22 -3.17 10.51 5.69
CA ALA A 22 -3.73 9.20 5.41
C ALA A 22 -4.87 9.30 4.41
N ARG A 23 -4.79 8.56 3.29
CA ARG A 23 -5.86 8.62 2.28
C ARG A 23 -7.09 7.92 2.81
N THR A 24 -8.10 8.70 3.15
CA THR A 24 -9.41 8.22 3.57
C THR A 24 -10.34 8.21 2.39
N PHE A 25 -10.94 7.07 2.10
CA PHE A 25 -11.93 6.91 1.04
C PHE A 25 -13.28 6.57 1.64
N ILE A 26 -14.30 7.31 1.23
CA ILE A 26 -15.70 7.01 1.60
C ILE A 26 -16.15 5.82 0.76
N LEU A 27 -16.72 4.81 1.44
CA LEU A 27 -17.27 3.64 0.78
C LEU A 27 -18.73 3.92 0.40
N THR A 28 -18.98 3.95 -0.90
CA THR A 28 -20.33 4.14 -1.44
C THR A 28 -20.68 3.00 -2.39
N PRO A 29 -21.96 2.66 -2.58
CA PRO A 29 -22.37 1.67 -3.58
C PRO A 29 -21.85 1.99 -4.98
N ALA A 30 -21.72 3.28 -5.34
CA ALA A 30 -21.23 3.70 -6.65
C ALA A 30 -19.75 3.38 -6.88
N ASN A 31 -18.94 3.31 -5.81
CA ASN A 31 -17.53 2.96 -5.92
C ASN A 31 -17.30 1.46 -6.11
N GLY A 32 -18.29 0.62 -5.81
CA GLY A 32 -18.14 -0.83 -5.80
C GLY A 32 -17.00 -1.26 -4.89
N ASP A 33 -16.11 -2.08 -5.41
CA ASP A 33 -14.93 -2.57 -4.68
C ASP A 33 -13.66 -1.73 -4.92
N LEU A 34 -13.72 -0.67 -5.71
CA LEU A 34 -12.56 0.16 -6.01
C LEU A 34 -12.63 1.51 -5.29
N VAL A 35 -11.49 1.92 -4.75
CA VAL A 35 -11.31 3.25 -4.16
C VAL A 35 -10.14 3.98 -4.81
N GLY A 36 -10.19 5.31 -4.80
CA GLY A 36 -9.12 6.14 -5.35
C GLY A 36 -9.13 6.30 -6.87
N GLU A 37 -8.05 6.85 -7.38
CA GLU A 37 -7.88 7.21 -8.80
C GLU A 37 -6.42 7.05 -9.23
N LEU A 38 -6.23 6.70 -10.51
CA LEU A 38 -4.93 6.78 -11.16
C LEU A 38 -4.60 8.25 -11.43
N ARG A 39 -3.41 8.68 -11.05
CA ARG A 39 -2.93 10.05 -11.25
C ARG A 39 -1.59 10.06 -11.98
N TYR A 40 -1.19 11.21 -12.45
CA TYR A 40 0.08 11.42 -13.12
C TYR A 40 0.72 12.70 -12.62
N ILE A 41 2.03 12.68 -12.47
CA ILE A 41 2.85 13.86 -12.21
C ILE A 41 4.00 13.92 -13.20
N THR A 42 4.59 15.08 -13.38
CA THR A 42 5.83 15.25 -14.13
C THR A 42 6.98 15.36 -13.14
N ALA A 43 7.96 14.45 -13.24
CA ALA A 43 9.12 14.45 -12.36
C ALA A 43 9.98 15.71 -12.57
N ARG A 44 10.48 16.24 -11.47
CA ARG A 44 11.51 17.30 -11.46
C ARG A 44 12.89 16.65 -11.44
N HIS A 45 13.93 17.47 -11.64
CA HIS A 45 15.31 16.98 -11.67
C HIS A 45 15.74 16.29 -10.36
N GLU A 46 15.28 16.82 -9.23
CA GLU A 46 15.60 16.35 -7.88
C GLU A 46 14.73 15.19 -7.39
N ASP A 47 13.65 14.85 -8.09
CA ASP A 47 12.72 13.82 -7.66
C ASP A 47 13.30 12.42 -7.84
N THR A 48 13.04 11.55 -6.87
CA THR A 48 13.22 10.10 -6.98
C THR A 48 11.85 9.41 -6.83
N LEU A 49 11.65 8.22 -7.41
CA LEU A 49 10.42 7.46 -7.16
C LEU A 49 10.28 7.09 -5.68
N VAL A 50 11.40 6.93 -4.96
CA VAL A 50 11.43 6.63 -3.52
C VAL A 50 10.86 7.79 -2.70
N ASP A 51 11.28 9.02 -2.98
CA ASP A 51 10.77 10.20 -2.28
C ASP A 51 9.32 10.50 -2.65
N LEU A 52 8.97 10.35 -3.92
CA LEU A 52 7.59 10.49 -4.39
C LEU A 52 6.68 9.46 -3.72
N ALA A 53 7.11 8.20 -3.59
CA ALA A 53 6.36 7.17 -2.87
C ALA A 53 6.09 7.60 -1.42
N ARG A 54 7.14 8.02 -0.69
CA ARG A 54 7.03 8.46 0.70
C ARG A 54 6.09 9.65 0.88
N VAL A 55 6.21 10.67 0.03
CA VAL A 55 5.37 11.88 0.10
C VAL A 55 3.91 11.60 -0.26
N LEU A 56 3.68 10.64 -1.17
CA LEU A 56 2.35 10.31 -1.67
C LEU A 56 1.71 9.10 -0.97
N ASP A 57 2.30 8.61 0.13
CA ASP A 57 1.82 7.43 0.89
C ASP A 57 1.66 6.19 0.00
N LEU A 58 2.67 5.93 -0.82
CA LEU A 58 2.79 4.75 -1.70
C LEU A 58 3.95 3.87 -1.25
N GLY A 59 3.89 2.58 -1.55
CA GLY A 59 4.99 1.65 -1.36
C GLY A 59 6.03 1.75 -2.49
N TYR A 60 7.28 1.38 -2.19
CA TYR A 60 8.35 1.36 -3.19
C TYR A 60 8.02 0.45 -4.38
N ASN A 61 7.61 -0.80 -4.12
CA ASN A 61 7.24 -1.72 -5.19
C ASN A 61 5.98 -1.28 -5.95
N GLU A 62 5.05 -0.61 -5.27
CA GLU A 62 3.82 -0.08 -5.85
C GLU A 62 4.12 0.99 -6.92
N ILE A 63 4.92 2.01 -6.56
CA ILE A 63 5.26 3.07 -7.53
C ILE A 63 6.16 2.53 -8.65
N ARG A 64 7.07 1.59 -8.37
CA ARG A 64 7.90 0.95 -9.39
C ARG A 64 7.09 0.10 -10.36
N GLY A 65 6.17 -0.71 -9.85
CA GLY A 65 5.29 -1.55 -10.67
C GLY A 65 4.42 -0.74 -11.63
N ALA A 66 3.98 0.43 -11.18
CA ALA A 66 3.19 1.36 -12.00
C ALA A 66 4.04 2.13 -13.04
N ASN A 67 5.37 2.10 -12.94
CA ASN A 67 6.30 2.85 -13.80
C ASN A 67 7.42 1.95 -14.34
N PRO A 68 7.08 0.92 -15.13
CA PRO A 68 8.08 0.02 -15.71
C PRO A 68 9.01 0.81 -16.63
N GLY A 69 10.34 0.60 -16.49
CA GLY A 69 11.35 1.28 -17.30
C GLY A 69 11.79 2.66 -16.78
N VAL A 70 11.10 3.23 -15.79
CA VAL A 70 11.56 4.46 -15.12
C VAL A 70 12.58 4.11 -14.04
N ASP A 71 13.74 4.77 -14.07
CA ASP A 71 14.74 4.59 -13.01
C ASP A 71 14.21 5.13 -11.67
N ALA A 72 14.31 4.31 -10.61
CA ALA A 72 13.74 4.66 -9.32
C ALA A 72 14.49 5.80 -8.60
N TRP A 73 15.78 5.98 -8.92
CA TRP A 73 16.64 6.97 -8.29
C TRP A 73 16.88 8.20 -9.16
N LEU A 74 16.76 8.03 -10.48
CA LEU A 74 16.98 9.08 -11.47
C LEU A 74 15.90 9.02 -12.56
N PRO A 75 14.64 9.29 -12.24
CA PRO A 75 13.56 9.27 -13.23
C PRO A 75 13.78 10.28 -14.37
N GLY A 76 14.52 11.35 -14.11
CA GLY A 76 14.79 12.41 -15.05
C GLY A 76 13.71 13.50 -15.09
N ALA A 77 14.14 14.75 -15.24
CA ALA A 77 13.23 15.88 -15.37
C ALA A 77 12.32 15.73 -16.59
N GLY A 78 11.04 16.00 -16.44
CA GLY A 78 10.04 15.89 -17.52
C GLY A 78 9.44 14.51 -17.69
N THR A 79 9.93 13.47 -16.99
CA THR A 79 9.36 12.12 -17.05
C THR A 79 7.96 12.13 -16.46
N LYS A 80 7.00 11.57 -17.20
CA LYS A 80 5.64 11.34 -16.71
C LYS A 80 5.65 10.13 -15.76
N VAL A 81 5.35 10.36 -14.49
CA VAL A 81 5.28 9.32 -13.45
C VAL A 81 3.81 9.00 -13.15
N THR A 82 3.45 7.74 -13.24
CA THR A 82 2.15 7.21 -12.86
C THR A 82 2.09 7.06 -11.34
N ILE A 83 1.06 7.62 -10.73
CA ILE A 83 0.77 7.54 -9.30
C ILE A 83 -0.40 6.58 -9.10
N PRO A 84 -0.17 5.32 -8.69
CA PRO A 84 -1.18 4.27 -8.62
C PRO A 84 -2.06 4.41 -7.37
N ALA A 85 -2.69 5.55 -7.18
CA ALA A 85 -3.52 5.84 -6.02
C ALA A 85 -4.95 5.29 -6.16
N ILE A 86 -5.07 4.11 -6.72
CA ILE A 86 -6.33 3.37 -6.97
C ILE A 86 -6.14 1.92 -6.49
N TYR A 87 -7.15 1.36 -5.81
CA TYR A 87 -7.05 0.04 -5.18
C TYR A 87 -8.35 -0.72 -5.33
N ILE A 88 -8.28 -2.01 -5.66
CA ILE A 88 -9.38 -2.96 -5.44
C ILE A 88 -9.31 -3.38 -3.98
N LEU A 89 -10.39 -3.20 -3.24
CA LEU A 89 -10.45 -3.59 -1.83
C LEU A 89 -10.30 -5.12 -1.71
N PRO A 90 -9.51 -5.61 -0.73
CA PRO A 90 -9.32 -7.04 -0.55
C PRO A 90 -10.64 -7.74 -0.18
N ARG A 91 -10.79 -9.00 -0.58
CA ARG A 91 -11.89 -9.88 -0.18
C ARG A 91 -11.67 -10.36 1.25
N ALA A 92 -12.05 -9.51 2.19
CA ALA A 92 -11.98 -9.75 3.62
C ALA A 92 -13.10 -8.94 4.30
N PRO A 93 -13.45 -9.23 5.57
CA PRO A 93 -14.38 -8.40 6.33
C PRO A 93 -13.90 -6.95 6.38
N ARG A 94 -14.74 -6.00 6.00
CA ARG A 94 -14.46 -4.55 6.05
C ARG A 94 -14.61 -4.01 7.47
N GLU A 95 -13.81 -4.56 8.38
CA GLU A 95 -13.84 -4.29 9.82
C GLU A 95 -12.41 -4.32 10.38
N GLY A 96 -12.06 -3.33 11.22
CA GLY A 96 -10.74 -3.25 11.84
C GLY A 96 -9.64 -3.05 10.81
N ILE A 97 -8.58 -3.84 10.87
CA ILE A 97 -7.42 -3.75 9.98
C ILE A 97 -7.33 -5.00 9.11
N VAL A 98 -7.15 -4.83 7.81
CA VAL A 98 -6.78 -5.88 6.87
C VAL A 98 -5.42 -5.52 6.29
N VAL A 99 -4.45 -6.43 6.36
CA VAL A 99 -3.13 -6.28 5.72
C VAL A 99 -3.03 -7.30 4.61
N ASN A 100 -2.99 -6.86 3.36
CA ASN A 100 -2.72 -7.75 2.24
C ASN A 100 -1.21 -7.76 1.96
N LEU A 101 -0.59 -8.88 2.29
CA LEU A 101 0.87 -9.03 2.21
C LEU A 101 1.37 -8.96 0.76
N ALA A 102 0.66 -9.59 -0.20
CA ALA A 102 1.08 -9.61 -1.59
C ALA A 102 1.15 -8.21 -2.23
N GLU A 103 0.25 -7.30 -1.86
CA GLU A 103 0.27 -5.92 -2.34
C GLU A 103 1.05 -4.97 -1.41
N MET A 104 1.51 -5.48 -0.24
CA MET A 104 2.21 -4.69 0.78
C MET A 104 1.41 -3.46 1.20
N ARG A 105 0.11 -3.65 1.52
CA ARG A 105 -0.80 -2.58 1.88
C ARG A 105 -1.73 -2.96 3.02
N LEU A 106 -1.96 -1.99 3.90
CA LEU A 106 -2.87 -2.05 5.04
C LEU A 106 -4.14 -1.25 4.71
N TYR A 107 -5.28 -1.79 5.09
CA TYR A 107 -6.60 -1.17 5.03
C TYR A 107 -7.18 -1.12 6.43
N TYR A 108 -7.44 0.07 6.95
CA TYR A 108 -8.14 0.25 8.21
C TYR A 108 -9.57 0.73 7.95
N TYR A 109 -10.52 -0.01 8.47
CA TYR A 109 -11.95 0.26 8.40
C TYR A 109 -12.42 0.77 9.76
N PRO A 110 -12.44 2.10 9.99
CA PRO A 110 -12.92 2.66 11.26
C PRO A 110 -14.39 2.34 11.44
N LYS A 111 -14.78 2.04 12.68
CA LYS A 111 -16.20 1.86 13.00
C LYS A 111 -16.94 3.17 12.74
N PRO A 112 -17.93 3.19 11.83
CA PRO A 112 -18.61 4.44 11.48
C PRO A 112 -19.40 4.95 12.68
N GLY A 113 -19.37 6.26 12.89
CA GLY A 113 -20.26 6.96 13.84
C GLY A 113 -21.69 7.02 13.32
N LEU A 114 -22.61 7.45 14.17
CA LEU A 114 -24.01 7.64 13.78
C LEU A 114 -24.11 8.68 12.64
N GLY A 115 -24.69 8.30 11.50
CA GLY A 115 -24.85 9.16 10.32
C GLY A 115 -23.55 9.41 9.54
N VAL A 116 -22.43 8.80 9.91
CA VAL A 116 -21.18 8.88 9.17
C VAL A 116 -21.09 7.70 8.19
N PRO A 117 -20.86 7.95 6.89
CA PRO A 117 -20.73 6.86 5.93
C PRO A 117 -19.48 6.01 6.25
N PRO A 118 -19.50 4.70 5.94
CA PRO A 118 -18.34 3.85 6.11
C PRO A 118 -17.19 4.36 5.25
N SER A 119 -15.97 4.16 5.76
CA SER A 119 -14.75 4.60 5.08
C SER A 119 -13.64 3.60 5.25
N VAL A 120 -12.61 3.72 4.43
CA VAL A 120 -11.35 2.99 4.54
C VAL A 120 -10.17 3.96 4.51
N VAL A 121 -9.24 3.75 5.41
CA VAL A 121 -7.93 4.41 5.43
C VAL A 121 -6.89 3.38 4.97
N THR A 122 -6.02 3.74 4.05
CA THR A 122 -5.03 2.78 3.55
C THR A 122 -3.62 3.35 3.55
N HIS A 123 -2.65 2.47 3.86
CA HIS A 123 -1.23 2.80 3.92
C HIS A 123 -0.39 1.67 3.33
N PRO A 124 0.71 1.99 2.64
CA PRO A 124 1.69 0.98 2.25
C PRO A 124 2.40 0.41 3.48
N VAL A 125 2.83 -0.84 3.39
CA VAL A 125 3.57 -1.51 4.46
C VAL A 125 4.80 -2.23 3.94
N GLY A 126 5.87 -2.26 4.74
CA GLY A 126 6.96 -3.22 4.57
C GLY A 126 6.61 -4.50 5.31
N ILE A 127 6.97 -5.66 4.74
CA ILE A 127 6.65 -6.98 5.26
C ILE A 127 7.91 -7.82 5.48
N GLY A 128 7.73 -9.01 6.05
CA GLY A 128 8.77 -10.00 6.23
C GLY A 128 9.40 -10.42 4.90
N ARG A 129 10.71 -10.62 4.90
CA ARG A 129 11.44 -11.20 3.77
C ARG A 129 11.16 -12.71 3.66
N ASP A 130 11.53 -13.34 2.56
CA ASP A 130 11.14 -14.72 2.25
C ASP A 130 11.60 -15.73 3.30
N ASP A 131 12.80 -15.55 3.85
CA ASP A 131 13.35 -16.40 4.93
C ASP A 131 12.78 -16.09 6.34
N TRP A 132 12.02 -14.99 6.48
CA TRP A 132 11.35 -14.55 7.70
C TRP A 132 9.96 -13.96 7.39
N PRO A 133 9.04 -14.77 6.86
CA PRO A 133 7.76 -14.27 6.35
C PRO A 133 6.88 -13.69 7.45
N SER A 134 6.08 -12.72 7.08
CA SER A 134 4.99 -12.25 7.94
C SER A 134 3.92 -13.34 8.07
N PRO A 135 3.31 -13.52 9.26
CA PRO A 135 2.25 -14.51 9.45
C PRO A 135 0.99 -14.12 8.69
N THR A 136 0.15 -15.11 8.36
CA THR A 136 -1.20 -14.92 7.83
C THR A 136 -2.25 -15.42 8.81
N GLY A 137 -3.47 -14.91 8.69
CA GLY A 137 -4.62 -15.30 9.50
C GLY A 137 -5.15 -14.20 10.42
N PRO A 138 -6.17 -14.53 11.24
CA PRO A 138 -6.82 -13.58 12.13
C PRO A 138 -5.97 -13.26 13.37
N SER A 139 -5.96 -12.00 13.77
CA SER A 139 -5.31 -11.49 14.97
C SER A 139 -6.11 -10.31 15.55
N ARG A 140 -5.56 -9.66 16.55
CA ARG A 140 -6.08 -8.41 17.12
C ARG A 140 -4.97 -7.56 17.71
N ILE A 141 -5.23 -6.26 17.87
CA ILE A 141 -4.34 -5.38 18.62
C ILE A 141 -4.52 -5.64 20.10
N ILE A 142 -3.48 -6.13 20.77
CA ILE A 142 -3.50 -6.41 22.21
C ILE A 142 -2.86 -5.33 23.06
N GLN A 143 -1.98 -4.51 22.45
CA GLN A 143 -1.27 -3.45 23.16
C GLN A 143 -0.85 -2.33 22.19
N LYS A 144 -0.96 -1.09 22.66
CA LYS A 144 -0.44 0.12 22.01
C LYS A 144 0.76 0.61 22.79
N ILE A 145 1.88 0.84 22.13
CA ILE A 145 3.16 1.19 22.74
C ILE A 145 3.68 2.49 22.09
N ALA A 146 3.71 3.57 22.85
CA ALA A 146 4.39 4.80 22.45
C ALA A 146 5.85 4.74 22.92
N GLN A 147 6.77 5.26 22.10
CA GLN A 147 8.21 5.27 22.42
C GLN A 147 8.71 3.86 22.80
N PRO A 148 8.54 2.83 21.92
CA PRO A 148 8.91 1.47 22.25
C PRO A 148 10.43 1.34 22.42
N ALA A 149 10.89 0.60 23.43
CA ALA A 149 12.23 0.03 23.41
C ALA A 149 12.20 -1.24 22.57
N TRP A 150 13.22 -1.44 21.74
CA TRP A 150 13.35 -2.67 20.96
C TRP A 150 14.27 -3.69 21.66
N TYR A 151 13.75 -4.87 21.85
CA TYR A 151 14.48 -6.02 22.37
C TYR A 151 14.71 -7.01 21.23
N PRO A 152 15.82 -6.87 20.45
CA PRO A 152 16.02 -7.75 19.30
C PRO A 152 16.09 -9.23 19.74
N PRO A 153 15.27 -10.12 19.13
CA PRO A 153 15.34 -11.56 19.37
C PRO A 153 16.76 -12.10 19.18
N GLU A 154 17.08 -13.19 19.86
CA GLU A 154 18.43 -13.74 19.77
C GLU A 154 18.80 -14.20 18.37
N SER A 155 17.85 -14.69 17.59
CA SER A 155 18.01 -15.04 16.19
C SER A 155 18.49 -13.83 15.35
N ILE A 156 17.86 -12.66 15.53
CA ILE A 156 18.25 -11.42 14.85
C ILE A 156 19.64 -10.95 15.34
N ARG A 157 19.91 -11.03 16.64
CA ARG A 157 21.23 -10.65 17.17
C ARG A 157 22.34 -11.54 16.61
N ARG A 158 22.10 -12.85 16.47
CA ARG A 158 23.05 -13.79 15.86
C ARG A 158 23.29 -13.49 14.39
N GLU A 159 22.23 -13.20 13.64
CA GLU A 159 22.33 -12.82 12.21
C GLU A 159 23.19 -11.56 12.03
N HIS A 160 22.92 -10.51 12.83
CA HIS A 160 23.69 -9.27 12.78
C HIS A 160 25.15 -9.48 13.21
N ALA A 161 25.39 -10.25 14.27
CA ALA A 161 26.74 -10.56 14.71
C ALA A 161 27.55 -11.31 13.63
N ALA A 162 26.91 -12.23 12.90
CA ALA A 162 27.53 -12.95 11.79
C ALA A 162 27.90 -12.04 10.62
N LYS A 163 27.21 -10.89 10.49
CA LYS A 163 27.50 -9.86 9.47
C LYS A 163 28.47 -8.78 9.95
N GLY A 164 29.03 -8.92 11.16
CA GLY A 164 29.95 -7.94 11.74
C GLY A 164 29.28 -6.69 12.32
N ASP A 165 27.97 -6.69 12.50
CA ASP A 165 27.15 -5.59 13.03
C ASP A 165 26.39 -6.06 14.29
N PRO A 166 27.06 -6.31 15.45
CA PRO A 166 26.43 -6.87 16.62
C PRO A 166 25.43 -5.91 17.25
N LEU A 167 24.19 -6.35 17.41
CA LEU A 167 23.14 -5.57 18.06
C LEU A 167 23.23 -5.63 19.60
N PRO A 168 22.92 -4.53 20.31
CA PRO A 168 22.76 -4.55 21.75
C PRO A 168 21.57 -5.41 22.18
N ARG A 169 21.49 -5.77 23.45
CA ARG A 169 20.34 -6.49 24.01
C ARG A 169 19.06 -5.65 24.00
N VAL A 170 19.20 -4.31 24.07
CA VAL A 170 18.10 -3.35 24.08
C VAL A 170 18.53 -2.13 23.27
N VAL A 171 17.66 -1.70 22.35
CA VAL A 171 17.74 -0.39 21.70
C VAL A 171 16.69 0.50 22.36
N PRO A 172 17.08 1.58 23.07
CA PRO A 172 16.14 2.46 23.74
C PRO A 172 15.25 3.21 22.74
N PRO A 173 14.15 3.84 23.18
CA PRO A 173 13.41 4.79 22.36
C PRO A 173 14.32 5.88 21.79
N GLY A 174 14.04 6.33 20.57
CA GLY A 174 14.80 7.39 19.91
C GLY A 174 15.00 7.17 18.42
N PRO A 175 15.74 8.06 17.75
CA PRO A 175 15.88 8.08 16.29
C PRO A 175 16.56 6.84 15.71
N ASP A 176 17.37 6.15 16.49
CA ASP A 176 18.06 4.93 16.05
C ASP A 176 17.23 3.67 16.27
N ASN A 177 16.05 3.77 16.89
CA ASN A 177 15.19 2.62 17.14
C ASN A 177 14.46 2.20 15.87
N PRO A 178 14.64 0.94 15.37
CA PRO A 178 14.00 0.48 14.16
C PRO A 178 12.47 0.32 14.26
N LEU A 179 11.90 0.35 15.47
CA LEU A 179 10.44 0.32 15.66
C LEU A 179 9.80 1.71 15.48
N GLY A 180 10.60 2.79 15.44
CA GLY A 180 10.09 4.16 15.39
C GLY A 180 9.38 4.58 16.68
N GLU A 181 8.47 5.56 16.57
CA GLU A 181 7.83 6.22 17.71
C GLU A 181 6.60 5.45 18.26
N TYR A 182 5.97 4.60 17.45
CA TYR A 182 4.73 3.91 17.80
C TYR A 182 4.75 2.45 17.32
N ALA A 183 4.17 1.58 18.14
CA ALA A 183 3.93 0.18 17.79
C ALA A 183 2.57 -0.31 18.30
N LEU A 184 1.93 -1.18 17.52
CA LEU A 184 0.70 -1.89 17.83
C LEU A 184 1.03 -3.39 17.88
N ARG A 185 0.94 -4.00 19.07
CA ARG A 185 1.26 -5.42 19.25
C ARG A 185 0.08 -6.29 18.83
N LEU A 186 0.39 -7.30 18.03
CA LEU A 186 -0.57 -8.29 17.57
C LEU A 186 -0.68 -9.47 18.54
N ASP A 187 -1.81 -10.16 18.49
CA ASP A 187 -2.05 -11.44 19.19
C ASP A 187 -1.41 -12.61 18.40
N PHE A 188 -0.25 -12.36 17.84
CA PHE A 188 0.63 -13.32 17.17
C PHE A 188 2.02 -13.23 17.82
N GLY A 189 2.16 -13.70 19.08
CA GLY A 189 3.46 -13.66 19.76
C GLY A 189 4.07 -12.26 19.79
N ASP A 190 5.22 -12.09 19.15
CA ASP A 190 5.98 -10.83 19.18
C ASP A 190 5.85 -9.99 17.91
N TYR A 191 4.86 -10.27 17.05
CA TYR A 191 4.65 -9.48 15.84
C TYR A 191 3.99 -8.12 16.12
N LEU A 192 4.44 -7.11 15.39
CA LEU A 192 4.04 -5.72 15.54
C LEU A 192 3.64 -5.12 14.19
N LEU A 193 2.68 -4.19 14.23
CA LEU A 193 2.57 -3.10 13.27
C LEU A 193 3.34 -1.92 13.88
N HIS A 194 4.37 -1.40 13.24
CA HIS A 194 5.23 -0.39 13.86
C HIS A 194 5.79 0.62 12.87
N GLY A 195 6.25 1.74 13.37
CA GLY A 195 6.96 2.74 12.60
C GLY A 195 8.33 2.27 12.12
N THR A 196 9.13 3.19 11.64
CA THR A 196 10.50 2.88 11.23
C THR A 196 11.37 4.13 11.24
N ASN A 197 12.65 3.95 11.55
CA ASN A 197 13.70 4.94 11.29
C ASN A 197 14.28 4.82 9.85
N LYS A 198 13.85 3.80 9.08
CA LYS A 198 14.30 3.53 7.71
C LYS A 198 13.11 3.46 6.75
N ALA A 199 12.54 4.64 6.45
CA ALA A 199 11.31 4.78 5.68
C ALA A 199 11.36 4.17 4.27
N TYR A 200 12.54 4.09 3.64
CA TYR A 200 12.73 3.50 2.31
C TYR A 200 12.39 2.00 2.21
N GLY A 201 12.26 1.30 3.34
CA GLY A 201 11.85 -0.11 3.37
C GLY A 201 10.33 -0.32 3.37
N VAL A 202 9.51 0.73 3.30
CA VAL A 202 8.05 0.60 3.18
C VAL A 202 7.68 0.26 1.75
N GLY A 203 6.83 -0.76 1.58
CA GLY A 203 6.49 -1.34 0.27
C GLY A 203 7.55 -2.33 -0.23
N MET A 204 8.32 -2.93 0.69
CA MET A 204 9.34 -3.95 0.39
C MET A 204 9.26 -5.13 1.37
N GLN A 205 9.84 -6.28 0.97
CA GLN A 205 10.07 -7.45 1.81
C GLN A 205 11.44 -7.34 2.49
N VAL A 206 11.50 -6.68 3.66
CA VAL A 206 12.77 -6.33 4.30
C VAL A 206 12.79 -6.54 5.82
N SER A 207 11.67 -6.93 6.43
CA SER A 207 11.59 -7.11 7.87
C SER A 207 11.85 -8.57 8.28
N HIS A 208 11.90 -8.82 9.59
CA HIS A 208 11.91 -10.16 10.18
C HIS A 208 10.48 -10.60 10.58
N GLY A 209 9.52 -10.31 9.71
CA GLY A 209 8.11 -10.69 9.85
C GLY A 209 7.18 -9.61 10.39
N CYS A 210 7.66 -8.60 11.10
CA CYS A 210 6.83 -7.47 11.53
C CYS A 210 6.39 -6.59 10.35
N ILE A 211 5.28 -5.89 10.54
CA ILE A 211 4.70 -5.00 9.52
C ILE A 211 5.18 -3.56 9.79
N ARG A 212 5.92 -3.01 8.84
CA ARG A 212 6.56 -1.70 8.94
C ARG A 212 5.75 -0.64 8.21
N LEU A 213 5.51 0.51 8.84
CA LEU A 213 4.77 1.63 8.28
C LEU A 213 5.64 2.90 8.26
N TYR A 214 5.26 3.85 7.41
CA TYR A 214 5.80 5.21 7.51
C TYR A 214 5.48 5.83 8.88
N PRO A 215 6.36 6.70 9.42
CA PRO A 215 6.15 7.32 10.74
C PRO A 215 4.79 8.01 10.87
N ALA A 216 4.38 8.81 9.91
CA ALA A 216 3.07 9.47 9.93
C ALA A 216 1.89 8.50 9.86
N ALA A 217 2.03 7.38 9.12
CA ALA A 217 0.99 6.37 9.01
C ALA A 217 0.75 5.64 10.32
N ILE A 218 1.81 5.18 10.99
CA ILE A 218 1.66 4.50 12.28
C ILE A 218 1.19 5.45 13.39
N GLU A 219 1.60 6.72 13.37
CA GLU A 219 1.11 7.74 14.31
C GLU A 219 -0.40 7.95 14.16
N SER A 220 -0.87 8.09 12.91
CA SER A 220 -2.29 8.19 12.58
C SER A 220 -3.07 6.97 13.06
N LEU A 221 -2.60 5.75 12.75
CA LEU A 221 -3.24 4.51 13.20
C LEU A 221 -3.21 4.39 14.73
N PHE A 222 -2.09 4.73 15.35
CA PHE A 222 -1.95 4.68 16.81
C PHE A 222 -3.00 5.55 17.50
N SER A 223 -3.33 6.71 16.97
CA SER A 223 -4.35 7.58 17.53
C SER A 223 -5.77 7.03 17.38
N GLN A 224 -6.07 6.37 16.25
CA GLN A 224 -7.41 5.96 15.83
C GLN A 224 -7.80 4.53 16.23
N VAL A 225 -6.81 3.61 16.30
CA VAL A 225 -7.06 2.19 16.50
C VAL A 225 -7.10 1.85 17.99
N PRO A 226 -8.23 1.38 18.55
CA PRO A 226 -8.31 0.93 19.95
C PRO A 226 -7.69 -0.46 20.14
N ASN A 227 -7.33 -0.79 21.40
CA ASN A 227 -7.04 -2.18 21.78
C ASN A 227 -8.25 -3.06 21.51
N GLY A 228 -8.03 -4.32 21.14
CA GLY A 228 -9.06 -5.28 20.75
C GLY A 228 -9.47 -5.19 19.28
N THR A 229 -9.01 -4.16 18.52
CA THR A 229 -9.30 -4.07 17.08
C THR A 229 -8.87 -5.34 16.38
N ARG A 230 -9.77 -5.92 15.58
CA ARG A 230 -9.50 -7.07 14.72
C ARG A 230 -8.43 -6.71 13.70
N VAL A 231 -7.52 -7.64 13.46
CA VAL A 231 -6.51 -7.58 12.39
C VAL A 231 -6.60 -8.86 11.59
N GLU A 232 -6.63 -8.75 10.28
CA GLU A 232 -6.59 -9.90 9.36
C GLU A 232 -5.38 -9.73 8.45
N LEU A 233 -4.43 -10.67 8.50
CA LEU A 233 -3.29 -10.69 7.59
C LEU A 233 -3.57 -11.74 6.51
N ILE A 234 -3.65 -11.28 5.25
CA ILE A 234 -4.02 -12.10 4.10
C ILE A 234 -2.94 -12.04 3.03
N ASN A 235 -2.98 -13.00 2.10
CA ASN A 235 -2.12 -13.04 0.92
C ASN A 235 -3.00 -13.21 -0.32
N GLN A 236 -3.44 -12.08 -0.89
CA GLN A 236 -4.29 -12.03 -2.10
C GLN A 236 -3.53 -11.30 -3.21
N PRO A 237 -2.70 -11.98 -4.00
CA PRO A 237 -1.95 -11.37 -5.09
C PRO A 237 -2.86 -10.96 -6.26
N TYR A 238 -4.03 -11.59 -6.40
CA TYR A 238 -4.99 -11.35 -7.47
C TYR A 238 -6.28 -10.81 -6.89
N LYS A 239 -6.71 -9.66 -7.40
CA LYS A 239 -7.97 -9.04 -7.00
C LYS A 239 -8.77 -8.65 -8.25
N ALA A 240 -10.08 -8.78 -8.17
CA ALA A 240 -11.01 -8.29 -9.17
C ALA A 240 -12.15 -7.55 -8.49
N GLY A 241 -12.74 -6.58 -9.18
CA GLY A 241 -13.87 -5.82 -8.67
C GLY A 241 -14.55 -4.99 -9.75
N VAL A 242 -15.80 -4.60 -9.50
CA VAL A 242 -16.60 -3.83 -10.45
C VAL A 242 -16.73 -2.39 -9.98
N ARG A 243 -16.51 -1.42 -10.90
CA ARG A 243 -16.79 0.00 -10.68
C ARG A 243 -17.34 0.62 -11.96
N ASN A 244 -18.43 1.35 -11.84
CA ASN A 244 -19.09 2.04 -12.95
C ASN A 244 -19.39 1.11 -14.15
N GLY A 245 -19.86 -0.12 -13.87
CA GLY A 245 -20.20 -1.10 -14.89
C GLY A 245 -19.04 -1.76 -15.61
N ARG A 246 -17.81 -1.61 -15.12
CA ARG A 246 -16.57 -2.19 -15.68
C ARG A 246 -15.91 -3.11 -14.70
N LEU A 247 -15.40 -4.24 -15.20
CA LEU A 247 -14.57 -5.16 -14.43
C LEU A 247 -13.11 -4.68 -14.45
N TYR A 248 -12.51 -4.61 -13.28
CA TYR A 248 -11.10 -4.28 -13.07
C TYR A 248 -10.36 -5.47 -12.48
N ILE A 249 -9.11 -5.61 -12.89
CA ILE A 249 -8.19 -6.65 -12.40
C ILE A 249 -6.94 -5.98 -11.84
N GLU A 250 -6.51 -6.43 -10.67
CA GLU A 250 -5.26 -6.01 -10.02
C GLU A 250 -4.42 -7.25 -9.74
N VAL A 251 -3.17 -7.25 -10.23
CA VAL A 251 -2.25 -8.38 -10.14
C VAL A 251 -0.94 -7.92 -9.50
N HIS A 252 -0.57 -8.56 -8.42
CA HIS A 252 0.72 -8.43 -7.75
C HIS A 252 1.55 -9.69 -7.94
N PRO A 253 2.89 -9.59 -7.90
CA PRO A 253 3.74 -10.77 -7.80
C PRO A 253 3.37 -11.60 -6.57
N PRO A 254 3.21 -12.93 -6.67
CA PRO A 254 2.99 -13.77 -5.51
C PRO A 254 4.20 -13.72 -4.57
N LEU A 255 3.95 -13.90 -3.26
CA LEU A 255 5.01 -13.98 -2.26
C LEU A 255 5.62 -15.39 -2.26
N GLY A 256 6.94 -15.45 -2.03
CA GLY A 256 7.71 -16.70 -2.03
C GLY A 256 8.08 -17.16 -3.44
N GLU A 257 8.88 -18.22 -3.52
CA GLU A 257 9.22 -18.88 -4.77
C GLU A 257 8.03 -19.71 -5.24
N SER A 258 7.28 -19.20 -6.19
CA SER A 258 6.25 -19.96 -6.90
C SER A 258 6.87 -20.53 -8.18
N ASP A 259 7.16 -21.82 -8.18
CA ASP A 259 7.71 -22.55 -9.35
C ASP A 259 6.68 -22.77 -10.47
N THR A 260 5.42 -22.35 -10.28
CA THR A 260 4.34 -22.69 -11.23
C THR A 260 3.54 -21.44 -11.67
N LYS A 261 4.09 -20.69 -12.62
CA LYS A 261 3.34 -19.60 -13.30
C LYS A 261 1.96 -20.05 -13.84
N SER A 262 1.79 -21.34 -14.17
CA SER A 262 0.51 -21.88 -14.64
C SER A 262 -0.53 -21.99 -13.52
N GLY A 263 -0.16 -22.43 -12.33
CA GLY A 263 -1.06 -22.50 -11.17
C GLY A 263 -1.51 -21.11 -10.71
N ASP A 264 -0.62 -20.15 -10.75
CA ASP A 264 -0.92 -18.76 -10.40
C ASP A 264 -1.91 -18.12 -11.38
N PHE A 265 -1.83 -18.44 -12.67
CA PHE A 265 -2.79 -17.93 -13.65
C PHE A 265 -4.19 -18.55 -13.48
N ILE A 266 -4.28 -19.83 -13.10
CA ILE A 266 -5.56 -20.47 -12.75
C ILE A 266 -6.19 -19.76 -11.56
N ALA A 267 -5.43 -19.46 -10.53
CA ALA A 267 -5.92 -18.71 -9.35
C ALA A 267 -6.45 -17.31 -9.72
N LEU A 268 -5.82 -16.62 -10.69
CA LEU A 268 -6.38 -15.38 -11.24
C LEU A 268 -7.73 -15.62 -11.95
N LEU A 269 -7.83 -16.68 -12.76
CA LEU A 269 -9.10 -17.01 -13.45
C LEU A 269 -10.23 -17.32 -12.47
N ASP A 270 -9.92 -18.03 -11.37
CA ASP A 270 -10.89 -18.32 -10.30
C ASP A 270 -11.42 -17.03 -9.68
N VAL A 271 -10.52 -16.06 -9.35
CA VAL A 271 -10.90 -14.75 -8.81
C VAL A 271 -11.82 -13.99 -9.79
N VAL A 272 -11.50 -14.00 -11.09
CA VAL A 272 -12.32 -13.36 -12.13
C VAL A 272 -13.70 -14.02 -12.22
N GLN A 273 -13.74 -15.35 -12.25
CA GLN A 273 -14.98 -16.11 -12.31
C GLN A 273 -15.89 -15.85 -11.13
N ASP A 274 -15.32 -15.80 -9.92
CA ASP A 274 -16.06 -15.49 -8.69
C ASP A 274 -16.72 -14.10 -8.75
N VAL A 275 -15.98 -13.07 -9.23
CA VAL A 275 -16.54 -11.71 -9.36
C VAL A 275 -17.62 -11.70 -10.44
N LEU A 276 -17.40 -12.34 -11.59
CA LEU A 276 -18.42 -12.42 -12.64
C LEU A 276 -19.69 -13.13 -12.17
N ALA A 277 -19.56 -14.19 -11.37
CA ALA A 277 -20.71 -14.88 -10.78
C ALA A 277 -21.49 -14.02 -9.78
N ALA A 278 -20.79 -13.28 -8.94
CA ALA A 278 -21.40 -12.45 -7.90
C ALA A 278 -21.92 -11.11 -8.44
N GLU A 279 -21.17 -10.43 -9.29
CA GLU A 279 -21.35 -9.02 -9.66
C GLU A 279 -21.50 -8.81 -11.18
N GLY A 280 -21.47 -9.88 -12.00
CA GLY A 280 -21.56 -9.77 -13.47
C GLY A 280 -22.82 -9.05 -13.94
N HIS A 281 -23.90 -9.08 -13.16
CA HIS A 281 -25.14 -8.34 -13.43
C HIS A 281 -24.99 -6.81 -13.34
N LEU A 282 -23.91 -6.32 -12.71
CA LEU A 282 -23.60 -4.89 -12.62
C LEU A 282 -22.81 -4.36 -13.82
N LEU A 283 -22.34 -5.24 -14.70
CA LEU A 283 -21.54 -4.86 -15.87
C LEU A 283 -22.42 -4.21 -16.93
N THR A 284 -21.95 -3.09 -17.49
CA THR A 284 -22.61 -2.39 -18.61
C THR A 284 -21.93 -2.70 -19.95
N GLU A 285 -20.76 -3.34 -19.93
CA GLU A 285 -20.01 -3.78 -21.10
C GLU A 285 -19.43 -5.19 -20.89
N GLN A 286 -19.21 -5.92 -21.98
CA GLN A 286 -18.57 -7.23 -21.94
C GLN A 286 -17.08 -7.08 -21.64
N PRO A 287 -16.54 -7.78 -20.61
CA PRO A 287 -15.11 -7.72 -20.31
C PRO A 287 -14.29 -8.38 -21.43
N ASP A 288 -13.19 -7.75 -21.80
CA ASP A 288 -12.21 -8.34 -22.73
C ASP A 288 -11.23 -9.24 -21.97
N LEU A 289 -11.60 -10.52 -21.83
CA LEU A 289 -10.79 -11.51 -21.12
C LEU A 289 -9.46 -11.83 -21.83
N GLN A 290 -9.27 -11.43 -23.09
CA GLN A 290 -8.01 -11.61 -23.83
C GLN A 290 -6.89 -10.73 -23.24
N LEU A 291 -7.23 -9.71 -22.45
CA LEU A 291 -6.26 -8.88 -21.73
C LEU A 291 -5.64 -9.57 -20.52
N LEU A 292 -6.27 -10.61 -19.97
CA LEU A 292 -5.82 -11.26 -18.71
C LEU A 292 -4.37 -11.77 -18.77
N PRO A 293 -3.91 -12.49 -19.83
CA PRO A 293 -2.52 -12.95 -19.87
C PRO A 293 -1.51 -11.79 -19.85
N LYS A 294 -1.84 -10.66 -20.48
CA LYS A 294 -0.98 -9.47 -20.52
C LYS A 294 -0.93 -8.77 -19.16
N ILE A 295 -2.09 -8.63 -18.48
CA ILE A 295 -2.17 -8.04 -17.14
C ILE A 295 -1.43 -8.93 -16.13
N PHE A 296 -1.61 -10.25 -16.23
CA PHE A 296 -0.93 -11.23 -15.39
C PHE A 296 0.61 -11.14 -15.54
N ALA A 297 1.09 -11.10 -16.79
CA ALA A 297 2.52 -11.02 -17.08
C ALA A 297 3.14 -9.68 -16.60
N ALA A 298 2.38 -8.58 -16.67
CA ALA A 298 2.84 -7.28 -16.21
C ALA A 298 2.93 -7.20 -14.69
N ALA A 299 2.01 -7.83 -13.94
CA ALA A 299 1.92 -7.85 -12.48
C ALA A 299 2.23 -6.48 -11.85
N SER A 300 1.65 -5.42 -12.43
CA SER A 300 1.99 -4.04 -12.11
C SER A 300 1.44 -3.54 -10.77
N GLY A 301 0.49 -4.28 -10.17
CA GLY A 301 -0.26 -3.83 -9.00
C GLY A 301 -1.25 -2.69 -9.28
N VAL A 302 -1.46 -2.32 -10.54
CA VAL A 302 -2.39 -1.25 -10.92
C VAL A 302 -3.71 -1.84 -11.37
N PRO A 303 -4.85 -1.52 -10.71
CA PRO A 303 -6.16 -1.91 -11.20
C PRO A 303 -6.39 -1.50 -12.65
N THR A 304 -6.54 -2.49 -13.52
CA THR A 304 -6.67 -2.31 -14.96
C THR A 304 -8.05 -2.76 -15.42
N PRO A 305 -8.82 -1.89 -16.15
CA PRO A 305 -10.13 -2.29 -16.63
C PRO A 305 -10.01 -3.31 -17.77
N LEU A 306 -10.86 -4.33 -17.76
CA LEU A 306 -11.03 -5.29 -18.86
C LEU A 306 -12.01 -4.74 -19.91
N SER A 307 -11.74 -3.55 -20.43
CA SER A 307 -12.59 -2.91 -21.45
C SER A 307 -11.91 -2.99 -22.83
N PRO A 308 -12.68 -3.14 -23.91
CA PRO A 308 -12.13 -3.08 -25.28
C PRO A 308 -11.33 -1.77 -25.48
N GLY A 309 -10.11 -1.90 -25.96
CA GLY A 309 -9.23 -0.74 -26.18
C GLY A 309 -8.53 -0.18 -24.92
N SER A 310 -8.66 -0.83 -23.77
CA SER A 310 -7.87 -0.47 -22.58
C SER A 310 -6.39 -0.63 -22.88
N GLN A 311 -5.65 0.47 -22.82
CA GLN A 311 -4.19 0.41 -22.86
C GLN A 311 -3.72 0.11 -21.43
N LEU A 312 -2.92 -0.93 -21.27
CA LEU A 312 -2.08 -1.06 -20.09
C LEU A 312 -1.24 0.21 -20.02
N ALA A 313 -1.04 0.76 -18.82
CA ALA A 313 -0.14 1.88 -18.62
C ALA A 313 1.25 1.49 -19.19
N SER A 314 1.41 1.73 -20.49
CA SER A 314 2.67 1.61 -21.21
C SER A 314 3.16 3.03 -21.43
N ASN A 315 4.26 3.37 -20.80
CA ASN A 315 5.04 4.53 -21.17
C ASN A 315 5.67 4.29 -22.53
#